data_7f65bf621e68ac49a8cb34f771aee558
#
_entry.id   7f65bf621e68ac49a8cb34f771aee558
#
_cell.length_a   1.000
_cell.length_b   1.000
_cell.length_c   1.000
_cell.angle_alpha   90.00
_cell.angle_beta   90.00
_cell.angle_gamma   90.00
#
_symmetry.space_group_name_H-M   'P 1'
#
loop_
_entity.id
_entity.type
_entity.pdbx_description
1 polymer ?
#
loop_
_entity_poly.entity_id
_entity_poly.type
_entity_poly.pdbx_seq_one_letter_code
_entity_poly.pdbx_strand_id
1 'polypeptide(L)'
;LLVDLQSGNYDRGIVALPYVRQSDNQTVYIPQSIIGNLFVSNGMSAGNTKNEARVQGLSEVFERFVKNRIIAEAISLPEIPQSVIDGYPTIKASIEKLEQEGFPIFCYDASLGGEFPVICVILLNPQNGTCFASFGAHPNFQVAFERTVTELLQGRSLKDLDVFSPPSFNNDDVAEHANLETHFIDSSGLISWDLFKDTPDYEFADWNFSGKDTHE
;
A
#
# COMPACT_ATOMS: atom_id res chain seq x y z
N LEU A 1 16.39 -20.62 -22.50
CA LEU A 1 16.82 -21.72 -21.62
C LEU A 1 17.53 -21.10 -20.42
N LEU A 2 16.90 -21.15 -19.24
CA LEU A 2 17.57 -20.75 -18.00
C LEU A 2 18.47 -21.93 -17.59
N VAL A 3 19.76 -21.74 -17.69
CA VAL A 3 20.75 -22.73 -17.24
C VAL A 3 21.17 -22.35 -15.83
N ASP A 4 21.25 -23.33 -14.94
CA ASP A 4 21.86 -23.13 -13.62
C ASP A 4 23.39 -22.94 -13.81
N LEU A 5 23.79 -21.70 -14.01
CA LEU A 5 25.18 -21.33 -14.25
C LEU A 5 26.09 -21.58 -13.03
N GLN A 6 25.51 -21.79 -11.84
CA GLN A 6 26.29 -22.02 -10.63
C GLN A 6 26.64 -23.48 -10.41
N SER A 7 25.85 -24.43 -10.92
CA SER A 7 26.12 -25.85 -10.72
C SER A 7 27.17 -26.43 -11.64
N GLY A 8 27.47 -25.76 -12.75
CA GLY A 8 28.36 -26.30 -13.80
C GLY A 8 27.84 -27.57 -14.49
N ASN A 9 26.67 -28.03 -14.13
CA ASN A 9 26.05 -29.24 -14.68
C ASN A 9 24.92 -28.87 -15.64
N TYR A 10 25.18 -28.92 -16.93
CA TYR A 10 24.25 -28.56 -18.01
C TYR A 10 23.11 -29.58 -18.17
N ASP A 11 23.27 -30.79 -17.64
CA ASP A 11 22.24 -31.84 -17.70
C ASP A 11 21.24 -31.73 -16.55
N ARG A 12 21.53 -30.88 -15.56
CA ARG A 12 20.63 -30.63 -14.45
C ARG A 12 19.47 -29.75 -14.86
N GLY A 13 18.27 -30.31 -14.87
CA GLY A 13 17.05 -29.55 -15.12
C GLY A 13 16.81 -28.47 -14.06
N ILE A 14 16.13 -27.41 -14.45
CA ILE A 14 15.66 -26.36 -13.53
C ILE A 14 14.33 -26.81 -12.91
N VAL A 15 14.25 -26.80 -11.58
CA VAL A 15 13.00 -27.03 -10.88
C VAL A 15 12.08 -25.83 -11.09
N ALA A 16 10.93 -26.05 -11.63
CA ALA A 16 9.90 -25.04 -11.84
C ALA A 16 8.56 -25.49 -11.27
N LEU A 17 7.83 -24.57 -10.65
CA LEU A 17 6.51 -24.82 -10.08
C LEU A 17 5.41 -24.47 -11.11
N PRO A 18 4.36 -25.28 -11.22
CA PRO A 18 3.24 -24.99 -12.10
C PRO A 18 2.33 -23.92 -11.50
N TYR A 19 1.95 -22.94 -12.32
CA TYR A 19 0.95 -21.92 -12.02
C TYR A 19 -0.08 -21.86 -13.14
N VAL A 20 -1.32 -21.53 -12.81
CA VAL A 20 -2.36 -21.29 -13.80
C VAL A 20 -2.45 -19.80 -14.08
N ARG A 21 -2.11 -19.40 -15.31
CA ARG A 21 -2.27 -18.01 -15.76
C ARG A 21 -3.76 -17.68 -15.91
N GLN A 22 -4.23 -16.67 -15.16
CA GLN A 22 -5.66 -16.39 -15.06
C GLN A 22 -6.29 -15.82 -16.34
N SER A 23 -5.47 -15.19 -17.22
CA SER A 23 -5.96 -14.58 -18.46
C SER A 23 -6.45 -15.60 -19.50
N ASP A 24 -5.89 -16.81 -19.49
CA ASP A 24 -6.16 -17.84 -20.50
C ASP A 24 -6.25 -19.27 -19.94
N ASN A 25 -6.16 -19.42 -18.63
CA ASN A 25 -6.17 -20.70 -17.89
C ASN A 25 -5.05 -21.68 -18.31
N GLN A 26 -3.97 -21.19 -18.92
CA GLN A 26 -2.84 -22.03 -19.29
C GLN A 26 -1.92 -22.28 -18.09
N THR A 27 -1.38 -23.49 -18.00
CA THR A 27 -0.33 -23.81 -17.04
C THR A 27 1.00 -23.21 -17.53
N VAL A 28 1.58 -22.34 -16.71
CA VAL A 28 2.93 -21.77 -16.90
C VAL A 28 3.85 -22.29 -15.81
N TYR A 29 5.12 -22.49 -16.15
CA TYR A 29 6.11 -22.99 -15.19
C TYR A 29 7.08 -21.86 -14.83
N ILE A 30 7.15 -21.50 -13.53
CA ILE A 30 8.03 -20.48 -13.02
C ILE A 30 9.17 -21.15 -12.27
N PRO A 31 10.44 -20.87 -12.63
CA PRO A 31 11.60 -21.44 -11.92
C PRO A 31 11.59 -21.09 -10.44
N GLN A 32 11.82 -22.10 -9.60
CA GLN A 32 11.84 -21.92 -8.15
C GLN A 32 12.90 -20.91 -7.70
N SER A 33 14.03 -20.85 -8.40
CA SER A 33 15.08 -19.85 -8.13
C SER A 33 14.63 -18.41 -8.32
N ILE A 34 13.72 -18.15 -9.28
CA ILE A 34 13.14 -16.82 -9.44
C ILE A 34 12.24 -16.49 -8.24
N ILE A 35 11.35 -17.41 -7.87
CA ILE A 35 10.43 -17.21 -6.74
C ILE A 35 11.20 -17.02 -5.44
N GLY A 36 12.25 -17.84 -5.20
CA GLY A 36 13.05 -17.77 -3.98
C GLY A 36 13.95 -16.54 -3.89
N ASN A 37 14.17 -15.81 -4.99
CA ASN A 37 14.93 -14.56 -5.02
C ASN A 37 14.06 -13.30 -5.12
N LEU A 38 12.73 -13.44 -5.08
CA LEU A 38 11.84 -12.30 -4.92
C LEU A 38 11.81 -11.91 -3.44
N PHE A 39 12.31 -10.71 -3.14
CA PHE A 39 12.34 -10.19 -1.77
C PHE A 39 10.96 -9.74 -1.26
N VAL A 40 10.00 -9.64 -2.16
CA VAL A 40 8.63 -9.19 -1.87
C VAL A 40 7.62 -10.15 -2.46
N SER A 41 6.52 -10.33 -1.74
CA SER A 41 5.41 -11.22 -2.12
C SER A 41 4.22 -10.46 -2.71
N ASN A 42 4.47 -9.40 -3.47
CA ASN A 42 3.41 -8.53 -4.00
C ASN A 42 2.34 -9.31 -4.78
N GLY A 43 1.09 -9.25 -4.31
CA GLY A 43 -0.04 -9.98 -4.87
C GLY A 43 -0.10 -11.46 -4.48
N MET A 44 0.79 -11.94 -3.60
CA MET A 44 0.70 -13.29 -3.04
C MET A 44 -0.30 -13.29 -1.89
N SER A 45 -1.41 -13.97 -2.07
CA SER A 45 -2.50 -13.94 -1.11
C SER A 45 -3.16 -15.29 -0.93
N ALA A 46 -3.82 -15.46 0.19
CA ALA A 46 -4.64 -16.60 0.51
C ALA A 46 -6.08 -16.14 0.80
N GLY A 47 -7.03 -17.05 0.68
CA GLY A 47 -8.43 -16.82 1.00
C GLY A 47 -9.18 -18.15 1.12
N ASN A 48 -10.35 -18.13 1.76
CA ASN A 48 -11.21 -19.30 1.87
C ASN A 48 -11.84 -19.66 0.51
N THR A 49 -11.92 -18.69 -0.39
CA THR A 49 -12.35 -18.85 -1.79
C THR A 49 -11.33 -18.28 -2.76
N LYS A 50 -11.43 -18.67 -4.05
CA LYS A 50 -10.58 -18.08 -5.10
C LYS A 50 -10.81 -16.59 -5.28
N ASN A 51 -12.04 -16.13 -5.12
CA ASN A 51 -12.37 -14.71 -5.29
C ASN A 51 -11.80 -13.89 -4.13
N GLU A 52 -11.93 -14.37 -2.90
CA GLU A 52 -11.32 -13.74 -1.73
C GLU A 52 -9.80 -13.61 -1.89
N ALA A 53 -9.11 -14.70 -2.29
CA ALA A 53 -7.68 -14.64 -2.57
C ALA A 53 -7.33 -13.64 -3.69
N ARG A 54 -8.13 -13.60 -4.77
CA ARG A 54 -7.92 -12.63 -5.86
C ARG A 54 -8.11 -11.19 -5.42
N VAL A 55 -9.19 -10.91 -4.67
CA VAL A 55 -9.44 -9.56 -4.13
C VAL A 55 -8.27 -9.12 -3.26
N GLN A 56 -7.80 -9.99 -2.36
CA GLN A 56 -6.67 -9.68 -1.49
C GLN A 56 -5.39 -9.42 -2.30
N GLY A 57 -5.06 -10.29 -3.27
CA GLY A 57 -3.85 -10.13 -4.09
C GLY A 57 -3.90 -8.89 -4.98
N LEU A 58 -5.04 -8.61 -5.62
CA LEU A 58 -5.22 -7.42 -6.44
C LEU A 58 -5.17 -6.13 -5.60
N SER A 59 -5.77 -6.16 -4.40
CA SER A 59 -5.71 -5.02 -3.48
C SER A 59 -4.25 -4.68 -3.15
N GLU A 60 -3.42 -5.65 -2.80
CA GLU A 60 -2.00 -5.41 -2.51
C GLU A 60 -1.25 -4.87 -3.74
N VAL A 61 -1.53 -5.38 -4.94
CA VAL A 61 -0.93 -4.88 -6.19
C VAL A 61 -1.31 -3.42 -6.43
N PHE A 62 -2.60 -3.07 -6.29
CA PHE A 62 -3.07 -1.71 -6.47
C PHE A 62 -2.52 -0.76 -5.40
N GLU A 63 -2.50 -1.18 -4.15
CA GLU A 63 -1.93 -0.41 -3.04
C GLU A 63 -0.48 0.01 -3.34
N ARG A 64 0.38 -0.96 -3.66
CA ARG A 64 1.80 -0.69 -3.93
C ARG A 64 2.01 0.10 -5.21
N PHE A 65 1.23 -0.16 -6.26
CA PHE A 65 1.30 0.61 -7.50
C PHE A 65 0.93 2.07 -7.26
N VAL A 66 -0.22 2.32 -6.61
CA VAL A 66 -0.72 3.66 -6.33
C VAL A 66 0.19 4.40 -5.36
N LYS A 67 0.61 3.75 -4.28
CA LYS A 67 1.56 4.30 -3.31
C LYS A 67 2.84 4.79 -4.00
N ASN A 68 3.49 3.92 -4.78
CA ASN A 68 4.73 4.30 -5.46
C ASN A 68 4.52 5.41 -6.48
N ARG A 69 3.39 5.44 -7.18
CA ARG A 69 3.06 6.51 -8.11
C ARG A 69 2.86 7.84 -7.39
N ILE A 70 2.07 7.87 -6.32
CA ILE A 70 1.83 9.08 -5.51
C ILE A 70 3.16 9.63 -4.97
N ILE A 71 4.03 8.77 -4.45
CA ILE A 71 5.31 9.19 -3.89
C ILE A 71 6.26 9.67 -4.99
N ALA A 72 6.39 8.93 -6.09
CA ALA A 72 7.29 9.29 -7.19
C ALA A 72 6.91 10.60 -7.90
N GLU A 73 5.62 10.85 -8.06
CA GLU A 73 5.09 12.04 -8.73
C GLU A 73 4.79 13.19 -7.75
N ALA A 74 4.98 12.98 -6.43
CA ALA A 74 4.67 13.93 -5.35
C ALA A 74 3.22 14.45 -5.44
N ILE A 75 2.26 13.56 -5.72
CA ILE A 75 0.85 13.91 -5.94
C ILE A 75 0.24 14.42 -4.63
N SER A 76 -0.37 15.59 -4.67
CA SER A 76 -1.16 16.14 -3.57
C SER A 76 -2.54 15.48 -3.52
N LEU A 77 -2.86 14.88 -2.37
CA LEU A 77 -4.07 14.08 -2.20
C LEU A 77 -5.22 14.91 -1.61
N PRO A 78 -6.46 14.68 -2.04
CA PRO A 78 -7.61 15.30 -1.39
C PRO A 78 -7.89 14.66 -0.02
N GLU A 79 -8.18 15.49 0.97
CA GLU A 79 -8.62 15.00 2.28
C GLU A 79 -9.96 14.28 2.17
N ILE A 80 -10.11 13.20 2.94
CA ILE A 80 -11.41 12.55 3.13
C ILE A 80 -12.27 13.46 4.00
N PRO A 81 -13.44 13.93 3.53
CA PRO A 81 -14.28 14.82 4.30
C PRO A 81 -14.67 14.24 5.67
N GLN A 82 -14.67 15.07 6.70
CA GLN A 82 -15.06 14.65 8.06
C GLN A 82 -16.45 13.98 8.08
N SER A 83 -17.39 14.46 7.28
CA SER A 83 -18.72 13.87 7.15
C SER A 83 -18.71 12.42 6.66
N VAL A 84 -17.69 12.03 5.87
CA VAL A 84 -17.47 10.65 5.43
C VAL A 84 -16.90 9.83 6.58
N ILE A 85 -15.89 10.35 7.29
CA ILE A 85 -15.30 9.70 8.46
C ILE A 85 -16.36 9.46 9.56
N ASP A 86 -17.25 10.43 9.79
CA ASP A 86 -18.34 10.32 10.74
C ASP A 86 -19.33 9.18 10.43
N GLY A 87 -19.39 8.75 9.18
CA GLY A 87 -20.15 7.57 8.74
C GLY A 87 -19.57 6.23 9.21
N TYR A 88 -18.32 6.22 9.71
CA TYR A 88 -17.60 5.01 10.14
C TYR A 88 -17.16 5.10 11.61
N PRO A 89 -18.06 4.85 12.58
CA PRO A 89 -17.79 5.11 14.01
C PRO A 89 -16.56 4.40 14.59
N THR A 90 -16.27 3.18 14.13
CA THR A 90 -15.10 2.40 14.57
C THR A 90 -13.79 3.03 14.11
N ILE A 91 -13.74 3.47 12.85
CA ILE A 91 -12.58 4.15 12.27
C ILE A 91 -12.36 5.48 12.97
N LYS A 92 -13.43 6.28 13.10
CA LYS A 92 -13.41 7.55 13.80
C LYS A 92 -12.85 7.40 15.24
N ALA A 93 -13.36 6.43 16.01
CA ALA A 93 -12.88 6.18 17.36
C ALA A 93 -11.39 5.79 17.39
N SER A 94 -10.90 5.07 16.39
CA SER A 94 -9.47 4.71 16.28
C SER A 94 -8.61 5.93 16.00
N ILE A 95 -9.04 6.82 15.10
CA ILE A 95 -8.37 8.09 14.79
C ILE A 95 -8.34 8.99 16.02
N GLU A 96 -9.52 9.24 16.65
CA GLU A 96 -9.63 10.08 17.84
C GLU A 96 -8.73 9.59 19.00
N LYS A 97 -8.57 8.27 19.13
CA LYS A 97 -7.67 7.70 20.14
C LYS A 97 -6.21 8.05 19.88
N LEU A 98 -5.75 7.99 18.64
CA LEU A 98 -4.38 8.38 18.28
C LEU A 98 -4.15 9.88 18.47
N GLU A 99 -5.14 10.70 18.14
CA GLU A 99 -5.09 12.14 18.33
C GLU A 99 -5.07 12.52 19.83
N GLN A 100 -5.81 11.79 20.69
CA GLN A 100 -5.76 11.96 22.13
C GLN A 100 -4.39 11.62 22.74
N GLU A 101 -3.65 10.69 22.13
CA GLU A 101 -2.26 10.40 22.48
C GLU A 101 -1.27 11.47 21.96
N GLY A 102 -1.76 12.50 21.24
CA GLY A 102 -0.99 13.63 20.76
C GLY A 102 -0.42 13.47 19.35
N PHE A 103 -0.91 12.52 18.57
CA PHE A 103 -0.47 12.28 17.20
C PHE A 103 -1.55 12.70 16.19
N PRO A 104 -1.40 13.83 15.49
CA PRO A 104 -2.31 14.24 14.42
C PRO A 104 -2.38 13.17 13.32
N ILE A 105 -3.60 12.90 12.85
CA ILE A 105 -3.90 11.93 11.81
C ILE A 105 -4.52 12.65 10.62
N PHE A 106 -3.98 12.41 9.43
CA PHE A 106 -4.48 12.96 8.19
C PHE A 106 -5.00 11.82 7.31
N CYS A 107 -6.23 11.92 6.85
CA CYS A 107 -6.89 10.88 6.05
C CYS A 107 -7.11 11.41 4.63
N TYR A 108 -6.55 10.72 3.64
CA TYR A 108 -6.58 11.13 2.25
C TYR A 108 -7.18 10.06 1.35
N ASP A 109 -7.89 10.50 0.33
CA ASP A 109 -8.26 9.66 -0.79
C ASP A 109 -7.05 9.47 -1.72
N ALA A 110 -6.55 8.25 -1.81
CA ALA A 110 -5.44 7.87 -2.68
C ALA A 110 -5.92 7.14 -3.95
N SER A 111 -7.19 7.30 -4.30
CA SER A 111 -7.82 6.57 -5.42
C SER A 111 -7.42 7.09 -6.81
N LEU A 112 -6.65 8.18 -6.91
CA LEU A 112 -6.30 8.86 -8.15
C LEU A 112 -7.55 9.24 -8.97
N GLY A 113 -8.53 9.88 -8.29
CA GLY A 113 -9.80 10.29 -8.91
C GLY A 113 -10.82 9.17 -9.04
N GLY A 114 -10.77 8.16 -8.18
CA GLY A 114 -11.71 7.03 -8.15
C GLY A 114 -11.32 5.88 -9.07
N GLU A 115 -10.11 5.88 -9.64
CA GLU A 115 -9.64 4.78 -10.50
C GLU A 115 -9.23 3.54 -9.70
N PHE A 116 -8.70 3.72 -8.49
CA PHE A 116 -8.17 2.64 -7.65
C PHE A 116 -8.80 2.64 -6.26
N PRO A 117 -9.02 1.46 -5.65
CA PRO A 117 -9.63 1.35 -4.32
C PRO A 117 -8.60 1.56 -3.21
N VAL A 118 -7.93 2.72 -3.16
CA VAL A 118 -6.81 2.97 -2.25
C VAL A 118 -7.07 4.19 -1.37
N ILE A 119 -6.69 4.08 -0.10
CA ILE A 119 -6.72 5.15 0.90
C ILE A 119 -5.30 5.35 1.44
N CYS A 120 -4.97 6.59 1.80
CA CYS A 120 -3.75 6.94 2.50
C CYS A 120 -4.11 7.56 3.86
N VAL A 121 -3.44 7.11 4.91
CA VAL A 121 -3.54 7.74 6.25
C VAL A 121 -2.13 8.06 6.72
N ILE A 122 -1.92 9.31 7.14
CA ILE A 122 -0.62 9.79 7.59
C ILE A 122 -0.71 10.10 9.08
N LEU A 123 0.22 9.55 9.84
CA LEU A 123 0.45 9.88 11.24
C LEU A 123 1.64 10.80 11.35
N LEU A 124 1.47 11.94 12.03
CA LEU A 124 2.52 12.92 12.28
C LEU A 124 2.94 12.88 13.75
N ASN A 125 4.25 12.86 14.00
CA ASN A 125 4.80 13.11 15.32
C ASN A 125 5.12 14.62 15.47
N PRO A 126 4.34 15.39 16.25
CA PRO A 126 4.51 16.82 16.35
C PRO A 126 5.77 17.24 17.12
N GLN A 127 6.45 16.31 17.83
CA GLN A 127 7.63 16.61 18.60
C GLN A 127 8.88 16.80 17.73
N ASN A 128 8.96 16.09 16.62
CA ASN A 128 10.13 16.09 15.74
C ASN A 128 9.78 16.24 14.25
N GLY A 129 8.47 16.30 13.92
CA GLY A 129 7.98 16.43 12.55
C GLY A 129 8.10 15.17 11.71
N THR A 130 8.48 14.03 12.30
CA THR A 130 8.51 12.75 11.56
C THR A 130 7.09 12.30 11.22
N CYS A 131 6.92 11.63 10.10
CA CYS A 131 5.62 11.13 9.70
C CYS A 131 5.72 9.75 9.05
N PHE A 132 4.64 9.01 9.15
CA PHE A 132 4.47 7.71 8.53
C PHE A 132 3.19 7.70 7.72
N ALA A 133 3.31 7.37 6.43
CA ALA A 133 2.18 7.22 5.51
C ALA A 133 1.86 5.75 5.32
N SER A 134 0.68 5.33 5.76
CA SER A 134 0.11 4.02 5.50
C SER A 134 -0.82 4.10 4.30
N PHE A 135 -0.76 3.10 3.44
CA PHE A 135 -1.67 2.94 2.32
C PHE A 135 -2.41 1.62 2.48
N GLY A 136 -3.67 1.59 2.12
CA GLY A 136 -4.48 0.38 2.16
C GLY A 136 -5.47 0.34 1.01
N ALA A 137 -5.66 -0.84 0.46
CA ALA A 137 -6.56 -1.06 -0.67
C ALA A 137 -7.58 -2.14 -0.39
N HIS A 138 -8.81 -1.90 -0.80
CA HIS A 138 -9.87 -2.90 -0.86
C HIS A 138 -11.04 -2.33 -1.67
N PRO A 139 -11.80 -3.13 -2.47
CA PRO A 139 -12.96 -2.63 -3.19
C PRO A 139 -14.07 -2.07 -2.30
N ASN A 140 -14.15 -2.48 -1.04
CA ASN A 140 -15.01 -1.87 -0.03
C ASN A 140 -14.26 -0.75 0.69
N PHE A 141 -14.78 0.47 0.63
CA PHE A 141 -14.17 1.67 1.20
C PHE A 141 -13.90 1.51 2.72
N GLN A 142 -14.89 1.03 3.48
CA GLN A 142 -14.73 0.84 4.91
C GLN A 142 -13.59 -0.12 5.23
N VAL A 143 -13.50 -1.23 4.51
CA VAL A 143 -12.43 -2.23 4.73
C VAL A 143 -11.06 -1.64 4.36
N ALA A 144 -10.95 -0.91 3.25
CA ALA A 144 -9.72 -0.21 2.88
C ALA A 144 -9.29 0.75 4.00
N PHE A 145 -10.23 1.55 4.52
CA PHE A 145 -9.94 2.53 5.54
C PHE A 145 -9.56 1.90 6.89
N GLU A 146 -10.30 0.88 7.35
CA GLU A 146 -9.98 0.14 8.59
C GLU A 146 -8.58 -0.47 8.52
N ARG A 147 -8.22 -1.09 7.39
CA ARG A 147 -6.89 -1.67 7.18
C ARG A 147 -5.80 -0.61 7.23
N THR A 148 -6.00 0.50 6.53
CA THR A 148 -5.02 1.59 6.49
C THR A 148 -4.75 2.16 7.87
N VAL A 149 -5.79 2.42 8.68
CA VAL A 149 -5.64 2.91 10.07
C VAL A 149 -4.98 1.86 10.97
N THR A 150 -5.33 0.58 10.80
CA THR A 150 -4.75 -0.50 11.60
C THR A 150 -3.25 -0.68 11.29
N GLU A 151 -2.86 -0.51 10.04
CA GLU A 151 -1.46 -0.66 9.61
C GLU A 151 -0.54 0.46 10.10
N LEU A 152 -1.06 1.63 10.48
CA LEU A 152 -0.26 2.71 11.06
C LEU A 152 0.61 2.25 12.24
N LEU A 153 0.08 1.35 13.06
CA LEU A 153 0.76 0.86 14.26
C LEU A 153 1.08 -0.64 14.22
N GLN A 154 0.89 -1.30 13.09
CA GLN A 154 1.13 -2.73 12.99
C GLN A 154 2.60 -3.07 13.27
N GLY A 155 2.83 -3.80 14.37
CA GLY A 155 4.18 -4.20 14.79
C GLY A 155 5.06 -3.06 15.32
N ARG A 156 4.48 -1.86 15.56
CA ARG A 156 5.18 -0.67 16.04
C ARG A 156 4.51 -0.13 17.30
N SER A 157 5.29 0.53 18.14
CA SER A 157 4.79 1.34 19.24
C SER A 157 4.91 2.83 18.87
N LEU A 158 4.08 3.68 19.47
CA LEU A 158 4.18 5.14 19.30
C LEU A 158 5.57 5.69 19.65
N LYS A 159 6.36 4.96 20.46
CA LYS A 159 7.74 5.32 20.81
C LYS A 159 8.74 5.03 19.70
N ASP A 160 8.37 4.21 18.73
CA ASP A 160 9.25 3.80 17.65
C ASP A 160 9.10 4.69 16.39
N LEU A 161 8.28 5.75 16.48
CA LEU A 161 8.02 6.67 15.36
C LEU A 161 9.21 7.59 15.04
N ASP A 162 10.18 7.68 15.93
CA ASP A 162 11.42 8.47 15.73
C ASP A 162 12.33 7.89 14.64
N VAL A 163 12.07 6.67 14.16
CA VAL A 163 12.82 6.06 13.05
C VAL A 163 12.43 6.61 11.67
N PHE A 164 11.27 7.27 11.57
CA PHE A 164 10.83 7.90 10.33
C PHE A 164 11.47 9.26 10.13
N SER A 165 11.42 9.73 8.89
CA SER A 165 11.93 11.05 8.53
C SER A 165 10.79 12.08 8.47
N PRO A 166 11.08 13.38 8.70
CA PRO A 166 10.18 14.44 8.29
C PRO A 166 9.96 14.41 6.77
N PRO A 167 8.83 14.94 6.28
CA PRO A 167 8.60 15.09 4.85
C PRO A 167 9.70 15.94 4.19
N SER A 168 10.06 15.59 2.96
CA SER A 168 11.08 16.31 2.19
C SER A 168 10.46 17.39 1.31
N PHE A 169 11.16 18.54 1.20
CA PHE A 169 10.87 19.55 0.18
C PHE A 169 11.57 19.25 -1.16
N ASN A 170 12.50 18.28 -1.19
CA ASN A 170 13.19 17.87 -2.39
C ASN A 170 12.50 16.66 -3.01
N ASN A 171 11.67 16.90 -4.00
CA ASN A 171 10.93 15.85 -4.69
C ASN A 171 11.83 14.90 -5.51
N ASP A 172 13.04 15.32 -5.90
CA ASP A 172 13.98 14.46 -6.59
C ASP A 172 14.48 13.34 -5.64
N ASP A 173 14.76 13.66 -4.37
CA ASP A 173 15.15 12.67 -3.36
C ASP A 173 13.99 11.69 -3.06
N VAL A 174 12.76 12.22 -3.05
CA VAL A 174 11.55 11.40 -2.82
C VAL A 174 11.31 10.44 -3.98
N ALA A 175 11.56 10.88 -5.22
CA ALA A 175 11.39 10.08 -6.43
C ALA A 175 12.56 9.13 -6.71
N GLU A 176 13.65 9.17 -5.93
CA GLU A 176 14.77 8.28 -6.13
C GLU A 176 14.38 6.80 -6.05
N HIS A 177 14.98 5.99 -6.92
CA HIS A 177 14.71 4.55 -7.00
C HIS A 177 14.87 3.85 -5.63
N ALA A 178 15.91 4.17 -4.88
CA ALA A 178 16.16 3.60 -3.56
C ALA A 178 15.06 3.94 -2.55
N ASN A 179 14.50 5.16 -2.60
CA ASN A 179 13.38 5.55 -1.78
C ASN A 179 12.09 4.81 -2.16
N LEU A 180 11.82 4.69 -3.46
CA LEU A 180 10.65 3.94 -3.95
C LEU A 180 10.75 2.44 -3.63
N GLU A 181 11.94 1.86 -3.67
CA GLU A 181 12.18 0.49 -3.23
C GLU A 181 11.90 0.32 -1.73
N THR A 182 12.32 1.26 -0.90
CA THR A 182 12.02 1.29 0.54
C THR A 182 10.52 1.33 0.78
N HIS A 183 9.78 2.21 0.09
CA HIS A 183 8.33 2.24 0.16
C HIS A 183 7.66 0.97 -0.32
N PHE A 184 8.23 0.32 -1.33
CA PHE A 184 7.71 -0.94 -1.84
C PHE A 184 7.87 -2.08 -0.83
N ILE A 185 8.95 -2.07 -0.04
CA ILE A 185 9.24 -3.13 0.95
C ILE A 185 8.47 -2.92 2.26
N ASP A 186 8.60 -1.74 2.90
CA ASP A 186 8.13 -1.52 4.27
C ASP A 186 7.45 -0.16 4.55
N SER A 187 7.26 0.67 3.53
CA SER A 187 6.65 2.01 3.64
C SER A 187 7.41 3.03 4.50
N SER A 188 8.68 2.79 4.83
CA SER A 188 9.47 3.67 5.71
C SER A 188 10.26 4.76 4.98
N GLY A 189 10.09 4.89 3.67
CA GLY A 189 10.80 5.89 2.87
C GLY A 189 10.36 7.34 3.11
N LEU A 190 11.08 8.26 2.45
CA LEU A 190 10.74 9.69 2.46
C LEU A 190 9.43 9.95 1.73
N ILE A 191 8.61 10.84 2.27
CA ILE A 191 7.43 11.39 1.58
C ILE A 191 7.63 12.88 1.30
N SER A 192 6.90 13.40 0.32
CA SER A 192 6.95 14.82 -0.04
C SER A 192 6.06 15.67 0.87
N TRP A 193 6.47 16.92 1.13
CA TRP A 193 5.59 17.95 1.68
C TRP A 193 4.39 18.25 0.78
N ASP A 194 4.47 17.93 -0.50
CA ASP A 194 3.38 18.14 -1.45
C ASP A 194 2.14 17.33 -1.13
N LEU A 195 2.27 16.23 -0.37
CA LEU A 195 1.12 15.46 0.12
C LEU A 195 0.21 16.26 1.05
N PHE A 196 0.74 17.31 1.70
CA PHE A 196 0.03 18.13 2.68
C PHE A 196 -0.43 19.49 2.11
N LYS A 197 -0.41 19.67 0.79
CA LYS A 197 -0.88 20.92 0.17
C LYS A 197 -2.39 21.08 0.32
N ASP A 198 -2.84 22.29 0.59
CA ASP A 198 -4.27 22.66 0.65
C ASP A 198 -4.97 22.56 -0.71
N THR A 199 -4.21 22.45 -1.80
CA THR A 199 -4.73 22.32 -3.17
C THR A 199 -4.37 20.96 -3.71
N PRO A 200 -5.28 19.97 -3.61
CA PRO A 200 -5.04 18.64 -4.15
C PRO A 200 -5.01 18.63 -5.68
N ASP A 201 -4.31 17.65 -6.26
CA ASP A 201 -4.20 17.49 -7.71
C ASP A 201 -5.48 16.91 -8.35
N TYR A 202 -6.41 16.42 -7.54
CA TYR A 202 -7.74 15.94 -7.97
C TYR A 202 -8.75 16.11 -6.82
N GLU A 203 -10.04 16.00 -7.15
CA GLU A 203 -11.11 16.12 -6.15
C GLU A 203 -11.35 14.77 -5.45
N PHE A 204 -11.80 14.81 -4.19
CA PHE A 204 -12.22 13.62 -3.45
C PHE A 204 -13.27 12.85 -4.25
N ALA A 205 -13.03 11.56 -4.43
CA ALA A 205 -13.96 10.63 -5.04
C ALA A 205 -14.64 9.78 -3.97
N ASP A 206 -15.96 9.88 -3.85
CA ASP A 206 -16.75 8.95 -3.02
C ASP A 206 -16.88 7.62 -3.75
N TRP A 207 -15.81 6.84 -3.70
CA TRP A 207 -15.74 5.56 -4.38
C TRP A 207 -16.16 4.42 -3.44
N ASN A 208 -16.92 3.49 -3.97
CA ASN A 208 -17.17 2.20 -3.34
C ASN A 208 -17.46 1.20 -4.44
N PHE A 209 -16.50 0.32 -4.70
CA PHE A 209 -16.60 -0.70 -5.73
C PHE A 209 -17.35 -1.95 -5.26
N SER A 210 -17.66 -2.03 -3.96
CA SER A 210 -18.33 -3.17 -3.37
C SER A 210 -19.85 -3.05 -3.44
N GLY A 211 -20.40 -3.20 -4.63
CA GLY A 211 -21.83 -3.58 -4.70
C GLY A 211 -22.09 -5.04 -4.32
N LYS A 212 -21.02 -5.80 -4.04
CA LYS A 212 -21.06 -7.27 -3.86
C LYS A 212 -20.14 -7.72 -2.74
N ASP A 213 -20.46 -8.86 -2.14
CA ASP A 213 -19.57 -9.55 -1.22
C ASP A 213 -18.26 -9.97 -1.96
N THR A 214 -17.12 -9.92 -1.27
CA THR A 214 -15.83 -10.38 -1.81
C THR A 214 -15.79 -11.86 -2.16
N HIS A 215 -16.82 -12.61 -1.77
CA HIS A 215 -17.03 -14.02 -2.15
C HIS A 215 -17.68 -14.17 -3.53
N GLU A 216 -18.30 -13.12 -4.08
CA GLU A 216 -18.95 -13.08 -5.39
C GLU A 216 -18.02 -12.52 -6.49
#